data_f308cf5439f2f1e369b3bcce8d51bc70
#
_entry.id   f308cf5439f2f1e369b3bcce8d51bc70
#
_cell.length_a   1.000
_cell.length_b   1.000
_cell.length_c   1.000
_cell.angle_alpha   90.00
_cell.angle_beta   90.00
_cell.angle_gamma   90.00
#
_symmetry.space_group_name_H-M   'P 1'
#
loop_
_entity.id
_entity.type
_entity.pdbx_description
1 polymer ?
#
loop_
_entity_poly.entity_id
_entity_poly.type
_entity_poly.pdbx_seq_one_letter_code
_entity_poly.pdbx_strand_id
1 'polypeptide(L)'
;MEEPPAQRGDRTVDTATDPATTAGASAEAVSATDGHTVRARVAEVIDGLGCSRREFARRIVMDPSKLSRSLGGTRRFTIAEVVRIADAGGVDPGWLLGGPGQAPARGAAVERPAARTARATAPPEGRPSQIVRETVRLIAEHGFHAVRVSDIAAACGTSTAAIHYHYPGRDELLEAAVRWCMDEDIARRAAESSESADARTELLRLIALQTPRTAQQRRQWLVWLDLWAEAARSTEIGRLHADFYRQWRATLADVLRRGRAQGAFRPDLDPDAAALRLAALIDGLATQVLASAPEGTTPDAMHAVLTAFVDDELTAT
;
A
#
# COMPACT_ATOMS: atom_id res chain seq x y z
N MET A 1 -43.73 -60.60 -13.75
CA MET A 1 -43.86 -60.98 -15.14
C MET A 1 -43.17 -59.90 -15.94
N GLU A 2 -42.07 -59.97 -16.56
CA GLU A 2 -41.16 -61.05 -17.02
C GLU A 2 -39.92 -60.32 -17.55
N GLU A 3 -38.75 -60.65 -17.04
CA GLU A 3 -37.47 -60.54 -17.76
C GLU A 3 -37.45 -61.65 -18.80
N PRO A 4 -36.66 -61.72 -19.80
CA PRO A 4 -35.33 -61.31 -20.17
C PRO A 4 -35.12 -61.07 -21.68
N PRO A 5 -33.96 -61.29 -22.34
CA PRO A 5 -32.56 -61.44 -21.93
C PRO A 5 -31.54 -60.61 -22.74
N ALA A 6 -30.26 -60.78 -22.32
CA ALA A 6 -29.04 -60.28 -22.88
C ALA A 6 -28.69 -60.75 -24.31
N GLN A 7 -27.89 -59.93 -25.05
CA GLN A 7 -27.00 -60.45 -26.10
C GLN A 7 -25.61 -59.77 -26.03
N ARG A 8 -24.60 -60.64 -26.09
CA ARG A 8 -23.16 -60.39 -26.23
C ARG A 8 -22.77 -60.15 -27.69
N GLY A 9 -21.74 -59.40 -27.91
CA GLY A 9 -20.99 -59.29 -29.16
C GLY A 9 -19.89 -58.30 -28.98
N ASP A 10 -18.76 -58.67 -28.68
CA ASP A 10 -17.53 -59.10 -29.33
C ASP A 10 -16.71 -57.97 -29.97
N ARG A 11 -15.54 -57.80 -29.37
CA ARG A 11 -14.23 -57.30 -29.83
C ARG A 11 -14.18 -56.29 -30.99
N THR A 12 -13.45 -55.17 -30.69
CA THR A 12 -12.13 -54.96 -31.35
C THR A 12 -11.27 -54.04 -30.47
N VAL A 13 -10.02 -54.45 -30.28
CA VAL A 13 -8.92 -53.74 -29.65
C VAL A 13 -8.43 -52.69 -30.65
N ASP A 14 -8.49 -51.41 -30.27
CA ASP A 14 -7.75 -50.38 -30.99
C ASP A 14 -6.85 -49.64 -30.00
N THR A 15 -5.55 -49.82 -30.26
CA THR A 15 -4.44 -49.21 -29.52
C THR A 15 -4.35 -47.74 -29.90
N ALA A 16 -4.95 -46.87 -29.07
CA ALA A 16 -4.71 -45.42 -29.14
C ALA A 16 -3.64 -45.02 -28.11
N THR A 17 -2.52 -44.58 -28.63
CA THR A 17 -1.37 -44.05 -27.96
C THR A 17 -1.77 -42.83 -27.11
N ASP A 18 -1.48 -42.89 -25.83
CA ASP A 18 -1.74 -41.86 -24.83
C ASP A 18 -0.85 -40.60 -25.09
N PRO A 19 -1.39 -39.40 -25.29
CA PRO A 19 -0.60 -38.17 -25.48
C PRO A 19 -0.10 -37.52 -24.18
N ALA A 20 -0.28 -38.17 -23.01
CA ALA A 20 0.04 -37.59 -21.72
C ALA A 20 1.54 -37.55 -21.37
N THR A 21 2.41 -38.23 -22.13
CA THR A 21 3.85 -38.29 -21.79
C THR A 21 4.69 -37.15 -22.38
N THR A 22 4.17 -36.39 -23.35
CA THR A 22 4.93 -35.32 -24.02
C THR A 22 4.74 -33.94 -23.33
N ALA A 23 3.68 -33.74 -22.56
CA ALA A 23 3.43 -32.48 -21.88
C ALA A 23 4.28 -32.30 -20.61
N GLY A 24 4.62 -33.38 -19.91
CA GLY A 24 5.44 -33.33 -18.68
C GLY A 24 6.91 -32.96 -18.95
N ALA A 25 7.49 -33.43 -20.02
CA ALA A 25 8.90 -33.15 -20.37
C ALA A 25 9.12 -31.70 -20.83
N SER A 26 8.12 -31.08 -21.48
CA SER A 26 8.20 -29.68 -21.92
C SER A 26 8.04 -28.69 -20.76
N ALA A 27 7.20 -28.98 -19.76
CA ALA A 27 7.00 -28.12 -18.58
C ALA A 27 8.22 -28.16 -17.65
N GLU A 28 8.88 -29.32 -17.48
CA GLU A 28 10.13 -29.43 -16.71
C GLU A 28 11.31 -28.75 -17.40
N ALA A 29 11.42 -28.84 -18.71
CA ALA A 29 12.48 -28.17 -19.47
C ALA A 29 12.37 -26.64 -19.44
N VAL A 30 11.15 -26.08 -19.55
CA VAL A 30 10.89 -24.63 -19.41
C VAL A 30 11.21 -24.17 -17.99
N SER A 31 10.82 -24.93 -16.95
CA SER A 31 11.11 -24.60 -15.54
C SER A 31 12.60 -24.62 -15.19
N ALA A 32 13.41 -25.46 -15.85
CA ALA A 32 14.87 -25.55 -15.65
C ALA A 32 15.60 -24.40 -16.33
N THR A 33 15.16 -23.98 -17.51
CA THR A 33 15.73 -22.85 -18.27
C THR A 33 15.50 -21.54 -17.56
N ASP A 34 14.31 -21.33 -16.96
CA ASP A 34 13.97 -20.13 -16.19
C ASP A 34 14.86 -19.95 -14.96
N GLY A 35 15.13 -21.03 -14.23
CA GLY A 35 15.99 -20.98 -13.03
C GLY A 35 17.45 -20.62 -13.34
N HIS A 36 17.99 -21.02 -14.47
CA HIS A 36 19.33 -20.65 -14.89
C HIS A 36 19.41 -19.18 -15.31
N THR A 37 18.43 -18.71 -16.04
CA THR A 37 18.31 -17.31 -16.49
C THR A 37 18.22 -16.34 -15.30
N VAL A 38 17.38 -16.63 -14.30
CA VAL A 38 17.26 -15.82 -13.08
C VAL A 38 18.59 -15.70 -12.35
N ARG A 39 19.30 -16.82 -12.15
CA ARG A 39 20.59 -16.81 -11.45
C ARG A 39 21.65 -15.98 -12.19
N ALA A 40 21.73 -16.11 -13.50
CA ALA A 40 22.67 -15.35 -14.33
C ALA A 40 22.39 -13.85 -14.24
N ARG A 41 21.12 -13.45 -14.34
CA ARG A 41 20.71 -12.04 -14.26
C ARG A 41 20.88 -11.45 -12.87
N VAL A 42 20.65 -12.23 -11.80
CA VAL A 42 20.95 -11.79 -10.43
C VAL A 42 22.46 -11.60 -10.23
N ALA A 43 23.31 -12.47 -10.77
CA ALA A 43 24.75 -12.27 -10.72
C ALA A 43 25.17 -11.02 -11.48
N GLU A 44 24.58 -10.74 -12.64
CA GLU A 44 24.81 -9.53 -13.43
C GLU A 44 24.40 -8.24 -12.66
N VAL A 45 23.31 -8.27 -11.92
CA VAL A 45 22.90 -7.16 -11.04
C VAL A 45 23.94 -6.92 -9.95
N ILE A 46 24.42 -7.97 -9.28
CA ILE A 46 25.44 -7.83 -8.22
C ILE A 46 26.74 -7.25 -8.78
N ASP A 47 27.18 -7.75 -9.92
CA ASP A 47 28.40 -7.31 -10.61
C ASP A 47 28.26 -5.87 -11.10
N GLY A 48 27.09 -5.49 -11.61
CA GLY A 48 26.79 -4.11 -12.04
C GLY A 48 26.80 -3.10 -10.91
N LEU A 49 26.44 -3.51 -9.70
CA LEU A 49 26.48 -2.66 -8.50
C LEU A 49 27.86 -2.56 -7.86
N GLY A 50 28.83 -3.35 -8.28
CA GLY A 50 30.20 -3.34 -7.77
C GLY A 50 30.32 -3.69 -6.29
N CYS A 51 29.32 -4.35 -5.69
CA CYS A 51 29.30 -4.68 -4.27
C CYS A 51 29.55 -6.18 -4.02
N SER A 52 30.03 -6.54 -2.83
CA SER A 52 30.22 -7.94 -2.46
C SER A 52 28.86 -8.65 -2.28
N ARG A 53 28.82 -9.98 -2.54
CA ARG A 53 27.60 -10.80 -2.30
C ARG A 53 27.08 -10.66 -0.86
N ARG A 54 27.95 -10.50 0.13
CA ARG A 54 27.58 -10.33 1.53
C ARG A 54 26.91 -8.97 1.77
N GLU A 55 27.41 -7.93 1.15
CA GLU A 55 26.85 -6.59 1.20
C GLU A 55 25.52 -6.51 0.47
N PHE A 56 25.43 -7.12 -0.71
CA PHE A 56 24.19 -7.22 -1.46
C PHE A 56 23.12 -8.00 -0.69
N ALA A 57 23.49 -9.12 -0.04
CA ALA A 57 22.57 -9.88 0.80
C ALA A 57 21.97 -9.02 1.94
N ARG A 58 22.79 -8.18 2.59
CA ARG A 58 22.31 -7.23 3.59
C ARG A 58 21.35 -6.20 3.00
N ARG A 59 21.64 -5.68 1.81
CA ARG A 59 20.83 -4.69 1.10
C ARG A 59 19.43 -5.20 0.75
N ILE A 60 19.31 -6.47 0.38
CA ILE A 60 18.04 -7.13 0.05
C ILE A 60 17.40 -7.86 1.25
N VAL A 61 17.88 -7.64 2.47
CA VAL A 61 17.41 -8.30 3.70
C VAL A 61 17.34 -9.82 3.54
N MET A 62 18.45 -10.42 3.09
CA MET A 62 18.59 -11.87 2.88
C MET A 62 19.81 -12.41 3.63
N ASP A 63 19.71 -13.63 4.16
CA ASP A 63 20.86 -14.34 4.71
C ASP A 63 21.90 -14.64 3.61
N PRO A 64 23.21 -14.33 3.83
CA PRO A 64 24.24 -14.54 2.84
C PRO A 64 24.36 -16.00 2.35
N SER A 65 24.08 -16.99 3.22
CA SER A 65 24.11 -18.41 2.87
C SER A 65 22.92 -18.77 1.98
N LYS A 66 21.75 -18.12 2.19
CA LYS A 66 20.59 -18.30 1.30
C LYS A 66 20.88 -17.74 -0.09
N LEU A 67 21.45 -16.52 -0.18
CA LEU A 67 21.86 -15.93 -1.47
C LEU A 67 22.86 -16.80 -2.19
N SER A 68 23.88 -17.29 -1.50
CA SER A 68 24.90 -18.19 -2.08
C SER A 68 24.31 -19.49 -2.63
N ARG A 69 23.40 -20.13 -1.89
CA ARG A 69 22.70 -21.34 -2.32
C ARG A 69 21.79 -21.08 -3.52
N SER A 70 21.12 -19.94 -3.57
CA SER A 70 20.27 -19.57 -4.71
C SER A 70 21.09 -19.27 -5.95
N LEU A 71 22.22 -18.56 -5.85
CA LEU A 71 23.16 -18.34 -6.96
C LEU A 71 23.83 -19.62 -7.41
N GLY A 72 24.14 -20.54 -6.48
CA GLY A 72 24.70 -21.86 -6.78
C GLY A 72 23.71 -22.88 -7.34
N GLY A 73 22.43 -22.54 -7.40
CA GLY A 73 21.40 -23.40 -8.01
C GLY A 73 20.81 -24.48 -7.10
N THR A 74 21.28 -24.59 -5.86
CA THR A 74 20.76 -25.56 -4.86
C THR A 74 19.46 -25.09 -4.19
N ARG A 75 19.04 -23.84 -4.45
CA ARG A 75 17.80 -23.24 -3.99
C ARG A 75 17.25 -22.31 -5.07
N ARG A 76 15.94 -22.29 -5.25
CA ARG A 76 15.27 -21.29 -6.11
C ARG A 76 15.08 -19.98 -5.36
N PHE A 77 15.18 -18.85 -6.06
CA PHE A 77 14.74 -17.56 -5.53
C PHE A 77 13.22 -17.58 -5.38
N THR A 78 12.72 -17.06 -4.27
CA THR A 78 11.30 -16.78 -4.11
C THR A 78 10.95 -15.49 -4.86
N ILE A 79 9.66 -15.31 -5.19
CA ILE A 79 9.18 -14.10 -5.86
C ILE A 79 9.53 -12.85 -5.05
N ALA A 80 9.33 -12.88 -3.73
CA ALA A 80 9.69 -11.77 -2.85
C ALA A 80 11.19 -11.43 -2.84
N GLU A 81 12.05 -12.42 -3.03
CA GLU A 81 13.50 -12.21 -3.15
C GLU A 81 13.87 -11.59 -4.50
N VAL A 82 13.25 -12.06 -5.60
CA VAL A 82 13.43 -11.47 -6.94
C VAL A 82 13.04 -10.00 -6.97
N VAL A 83 11.93 -9.62 -6.29
CA VAL A 83 11.50 -8.21 -6.14
C VAL A 83 12.58 -7.39 -5.47
N ARG A 84 13.03 -7.80 -4.27
CA ARG A 84 14.06 -7.06 -3.53
C ARG A 84 15.38 -6.94 -4.31
N ILE A 85 15.70 -7.95 -5.11
CA ILE A 85 16.86 -7.94 -6.00
C ILE A 85 16.66 -6.92 -7.12
N ALA A 86 15.48 -6.89 -7.74
CA ALA A 86 15.12 -5.94 -8.78
C ALA A 86 15.19 -4.49 -8.26
N ASP A 87 14.58 -4.23 -7.12
CA ASP A 87 14.58 -2.91 -6.45
C ASP A 87 16.01 -2.46 -6.11
N ALA A 88 16.80 -3.36 -5.52
CA ALA A 88 18.19 -3.07 -5.15
C ALA A 88 19.10 -2.83 -6.35
N GLY A 89 18.79 -3.47 -7.49
CA GLY A 89 19.54 -3.37 -8.73
C GLY A 89 19.03 -2.30 -9.70
N GLY A 90 17.85 -1.71 -9.43
CA GLY A 90 17.20 -0.77 -10.35
C GLY A 90 16.82 -1.40 -11.68
N VAL A 91 16.47 -2.70 -11.71
CA VAL A 91 16.12 -3.45 -12.92
C VAL A 91 14.68 -3.91 -12.90
N ASP A 92 14.12 -4.19 -14.07
CA ASP A 92 12.77 -4.74 -14.19
C ASP A 92 12.71 -6.18 -13.67
N PRO A 93 11.78 -6.52 -12.75
CA PRO A 93 11.64 -7.89 -12.25
C PRO A 93 11.30 -8.91 -13.35
N GLY A 94 10.54 -8.50 -14.36
CA GLY A 94 10.23 -9.34 -15.51
C GLY A 94 11.50 -9.68 -16.30
N TRP A 95 12.45 -8.76 -16.38
CA TRP A 95 13.76 -9.03 -16.95
C TRP A 95 14.50 -10.08 -16.09
N LEU A 96 14.55 -9.98 -14.78
CA LEU A 96 15.15 -10.99 -13.91
C LEU A 96 14.56 -12.39 -14.14
N LEU A 97 13.26 -12.47 -14.44
CA LEU A 97 12.52 -13.72 -14.67
C LEU A 97 12.63 -14.27 -16.11
N GLY A 98 13.43 -13.65 -16.96
CA GLY A 98 13.63 -14.16 -18.33
C GLY A 98 12.91 -13.37 -19.43
N GLY A 99 12.05 -12.40 -19.06
CA GLY A 99 11.33 -11.55 -20.00
C GLY A 99 12.23 -10.58 -20.78
N PRO A 100 11.70 -9.94 -21.85
CA PRO A 100 12.36 -8.82 -22.51
C PRO A 100 12.36 -7.62 -21.57
N GLY A 101 13.54 -7.07 -21.29
CA GLY A 101 13.72 -5.92 -20.40
C GLY A 101 15.14 -5.40 -20.47
N GLN A 102 15.41 -4.29 -19.81
CA GLN A 102 16.71 -3.61 -19.86
C GLN A 102 17.65 -4.18 -18.79
N ALA A 103 18.83 -4.64 -19.22
CA ALA A 103 19.93 -5.04 -18.34
C ALA A 103 20.50 -3.82 -17.57
N PRO A 104 21.15 -4.01 -16.40
CA PRO A 104 21.77 -2.91 -15.66
C PRO A 104 22.82 -2.22 -16.51
N ALA A 105 22.81 -0.87 -16.50
CA ALA A 105 23.83 -0.08 -17.18
C ALA A 105 25.18 -0.30 -16.48
N ARG A 106 26.18 -0.84 -17.18
CA ARG A 106 27.54 -0.99 -16.66
C ARG A 106 28.15 0.37 -16.43
N GLY A 107 28.51 0.68 -15.18
CA GLY A 107 29.48 1.73 -14.85
C GLY A 107 28.96 3.14 -14.64
N ALA A 108 27.81 3.36 -14.05
CA ALA A 108 27.47 4.67 -13.50
C ALA A 108 28.03 4.77 -12.07
N ALA A 109 29.23 5.34 -11.92
CA ALA A 109 29.70 5.84 -10.63
C ALA A 109 28.70 6.84 -10.09
N VAL A 110 28.23 6.63 -8.85
CA VAL A 110 27.34 7.55 -8.15
C VAL A 110 28.13 8.81 -7.80
N GLU A 111 28.13 9.79 -8.69
CA GLU A 111 28.43 11.16 -8.33
C GLU A 111 27.29 11.72 -7.50
N ARG A 112 27.59 12.12 -6.26
CA ARG A 112 26.67 12.89 -5.42
C ARG A 112 26.38 14.21 -6.12
N PRO A 113 25.14 14.53 -6.51
CA PRO A 113 24.83 15.87 -6.99
C PRO A 113 24.80 16.83 -5.81
N ALA A 114 25.60 17.89 -5.92
CA ALA A 114 25.51 19.08 -5.10
C ALA A 114 24.10 19.69 -5.18
N ALA A 115 23.66 20.26 -4.08
CA ALA A 115 22.38 20.93 -3.92
C ALA A 115 22.11 21.90 -5.09
N ARG A 116 21.14 21.51 -5.96
CA ARG A 116 20.45 22.42 -6.86
C ARG A 116 19.02 22.55 -6.37
N THR A 117 18.66 23.75 -5.97
CA THR A 117 17.29 24.21 -5.90
C THR A 117 16.62 23.98 -7.25
N ALA A 118 15.94 22.86 -7.40
CA ALA A 118 15.13 22.52 -8.55
C ALA A 118 13.73 22.22 -8.05
N ARG A 119 12.79 22.97 -8.62
CA ARG A 119 11.35 22.72 -8.67
C ARG A 119 11.12 21.20 -8.73
N ALA A 120 10.52 20.63 -7.69
CA ALA A 120 10.28 19.21 -7.55
C ALA A 120 9.28 18.76 -8.66
N THR A 121 9.81 18.19 -9.72
CA THR A 121 9.12 17.14 -10.46
C THR A 121 9.29 15.89 -9.64
N ALA A 122 8.19 15.37 -9.08
CA ALA A 122 8.18 14.11 -8.36
C ALA A 122 8.83 13.03 -9.24
N PRO A 123 9.66 12.13 -8.67
CA PRO A 123 10.24 11.02 -9.42
C PRO A 123 9.11 10.20 -10.05
N PRO A 124 9.32 9.58 -11.23
CA PRO A 124 8.33 8.71 -11.83
C PRO A 124 7.99 7.62 -10.82
N GLU A 125 6.76 7.66 -10.33
CA GLU A 125 6.29 6.73 -9.31
C GLU A 125 6.39 5.33 -9.87
N GLY A 126 7.05 4.44 -9.11
CA GLY A 126 7.20 3.04 -9.49
C GLY A 126 5.84 2.32 -9.57
N ARG A 127 5.80 1.19 -10.27
CA ARG A 127 4.60 0.36 -10.43
C ARG A 127 3.87 0.06 -9.10
N PRO A 128 4.54 -0.21 -7.97
CA PRO A 128 3.88 -0.40 -6.68
C PRO A 128 3.03 0.80 -6.25
N SER A 129 3.55 2.01 -6.37
CA SER A 129 2.82 3.23 -6.00
C SER A 129 1.61 3.49 -6.90
N GLN A 130 1.72 3.18 -8.19
CA GLN A 130 0.59 3.24 -9.12
C GLN A 130 -0.51 2.27 -8.71
N ILE A 131 -0.16 1.01 -8.39
CA ILE A 131 -1.10 -0.01 -7.93
C ILE A 131 -1.84 0.44 -6.68
N VAL A 132 -1.12 0.95 -5.69
CA VAL A 132 -1.72 1.44 -4.43
C VAL A 132 -2.68 2.60 -4.68
N ARG A 133 -2.31 3.59 -5.49
CA ARG A 133 -3.20 4.72 -5.82
C ARG A 133 -4.47 4.30 -6.52
N GLU A 134 -4.36 3.40 -7.52
CA GLU A 134 -5.54 2.88 -8.20
C GLU A 134 -6.40 2.04 -7.25
N THR A 135 -5.79 1.28 -6.33
CA THR A 135 -6.50 0.57 -5.27
C THR A 135 -7.27 1.53 -4.38
N VAL A 136 -6.64 2.60 -3.89
CA VAL A 136 -7.31 3.65 -3.07
C VAL A 136 -8.47 4.29 -3.83
N ARG A 137 -8.28 4.62 -5.12
CA ARG A 137 -9.34 5.18 -5.95
C ARG A 137 -10.54 4.23 -6.07
N LEU A 138 -10.27 2.97 -6.42
CA LEU A 138 -11.33 1.97 -6.60
C LEU A 138 -12.05 1.66 -5.28
N ILE A 139 -11.34 1.57 -4.16
CA ILE A 139 -11.94 1.40 -2.83
C ILE A 139 -12.87 2.58 -2.53
N ALA A 140 -12.44 3.81 -2.76
CA ALA A 140 -13.26 5.00 -2.52
C ALA A 140 -14.50 5.08 -3.42
N GLU A 141 -14.45 4.50 -4.62
CA GLU A 141 -15.56 4.51 -5.58
C GLU A 141 -16.56 3.36 -5.37
N HIS A 142 -16.08 2.19 -4.96
CA HIS A 142 -16.87 0.95 -4.97
C HIS A 142 -16.96 0.26 -3.60
N GLY A 143 -16.15 0.68 -2.64
CA GLY A 143 -15.97 0.00 -1.36
C GLY A 143 -14.99 -1.18 -1.46
N PHE A 144 -14.26 -1.45 -0.36
CA PHE A 144 -13.21 -2.46 -0.31
C PHE A 144 -13.69 -3.84 -0.77
N HIS A 145 -14.87 -4.28 -0.33
CA HIS A 145 -15.38 -5.62 -0.65
C HIS A 145 -15.78 -5.81 -2.11
N ALA A 146 -16.10 -4.75 -2.84
CA ALA A 146 -16.48 -4.81 -4.25
C ALA A 146 -15.27 -4.82 -5.18
N VAL A 147 -14.11 -4.29 -4.75
CA VAL A 147 -12.90 -4.19 -5.59
C VAL A 147 -12.23 -5.54 -5.74
N ARG A 148 -11.99 -5.95 -6.99
CA ARG A 148 -11.26 -7.18 -7.35
C ARG A 148 -9.85 -6.84 -7.84
N VAL A 149 -8.92 -7.78 -7.68
CA VAL A 149 -7.57 -7.64 -8.22
C VAL A 149 -7.55 -7.44 -9.74
N SER A 150 -8.54 -8.02 -10.45
CA SER A 150 -8.74 -7.79 -11.88
C SER A 150 -9.05 -6.34 -12.24
N ASP A 151 -9.82 -5.65 -11.39
CA ASP A 151 -10.22 -4.26 -11.62
C ASP A 151 -9.03 -3.33 -11.44
N ILE A 152 -8.21 -3.61 -10.42
CA ILE A 152 -6.95 -2.89 -10.17
C ILE A 152 -5.96 -3.13 -11.32
N ALA A 153 -5.84 -4.37 -11.80
CA ALA A 153 -4.98 -4.70 -12.93
C ALA A 153 -5.41 -3.96 -14.20
N ALA A 154 -6.71 -3.92 -14.49
CA ALA A 154 -7.26 -3.17 -15.62
C ALA A 154 -6.99 -1.67 -15.50
N ALA A 155 -7.23 -1.07 -14.32
CA ALA A 155 -6.97 0.35 -14.05
C ALA A 155 -5.47 0.72 -14.19
N CYS A 156 -4.58 -0.22 -13.83
CA CYS A 156 -3.13 -0.04 -13.97
C CYS A 156 -2.58 -0.38 -15.36
N GLY A 157 -3.42 -0.87 -16.29
CA GLY A 157 -2.97 -1.37 -17.60
C GLY A 157 -1.99 -2.54 -17.49
N THR A 158 -2.23 -3.48 -16.55
CA THR A 158 -1.32 -4.59 -16.26
C THR A 158 -2.10 -5.90 -16.07
N SER A 159 -1.38 -7.01 -15.75
CA SER A 159 -2.00 -8.29 -15.46
C SER A 159 -2.24 -8.50 -13.96
N THR A 160 -3.19 -9.36 -13.60
CA THR A 160 -3.39 -9.78 -12.21
C THR A 160 -2.15 -10.45 -11.61
N ALA A 161 -1.37 -11.15 -12.42
CA ALA A 161 -0.10 -11.74 -12.01
C ALA A 161 0.91 -10.66 -11.58
N ALA A 162 0.95 -9.52 -12.27
CA ALA A 162 1.79 -8.40 -11.90
C ALA A 162 1.33 -7.72 -10.59
N ILE A 163 0.02 -7.68 -10.34
CA ILE A 163 -0.51 -7.21 -9.05
C ILE A 163 -0.08 -8.16 -7.93
N HIS A 164 -0.32 -9.47 -8.08
CA HIS A 164 0.05 -10.48 -7.09
C HIS A 164 1.57 -10.59 -6.85
N TYR A 165 2.35 -10.16 -7.84
CA TYR A 165 3.79 -10.06 -7.69
C TYR A 165 4.20 -9.02 -6.62
N HIS A 166 3.52 -7.87 -6.57
CA HIS A 166 3.78 -6.81 -5.60
C HIS A 166 3.01 -7.01 -4.30
N TYR A 167 1.78 -7.52 -4.40
CA TYR A 167 0.84 -7.70 -3.29
C TYR A 167 0.22 -9.10 -3.40
N PRO A 168 0.74 -10.10 -2.66
CA PRO A 168 0.35 -11.51 -2.78
C PRO A 168 -1.14 -11.77 -2.55
N GLY A 169 -1.76 -10.96 -1.71
CA GLY A 169 -3.17 -11.09 -1.37
C GLY A 169 -3.91 -9.75 -1.36
N ARG A 170 -5.20 -9.85 -1.12
CA ARG A 170 -6.10 -8.70 -1.02
C ARG A 170 -5.86 -7.91 0.27
N ASP A 171 -5.56 -8.60 1.36
CA ASP A 171 -5.33 -7.98 2.66
C ASP A 171 -4.07 -7.13 2.67
N GLU A 172 -2.99 -7.61 2.04
CA GLU A 172 -1.76 -6.85 1.86
C GLU A 172 -1.98 -5.61 0.97
N LEU A 173 -2.87 -5.72 0.00
CA LEU A 173 -3.21 -4.59 -0.86
C LEU A 173 -4.03 -3.54 -0.11
N LEU A 174 -4.98 -3.98 0.74
CA LEU A 174 -5.72 -3.08 1.63
C LEU A 174 -4.77 -2.40 2.63
N GLU A 175 -3.89 -3.15 3.27
CA GLU A 175 -2.91 -2.61 4.20
C GLU A 175 -2.03 -1.54 3.51
N ALA A 176 -1.53 -1.83 2.31
CA ALA A 176 -0.73 -0.88 1.53
C ALA A 176 -1.54 0.38 1.14
N ALA A 177 -2.81 0.23 0.76
CA ALA A 177 -3.69 1.36 0.44
C ALA A 177 -3.95 2.24 1.67
N VAL A 178 -4.20 1.63 2.81
CA VAL A 178 -4.40 2.36 4.08
C VAL A 178 -3.13 3.08 4.50
N ARG A 179 -1.96 2.41 4.48
CA ARG A 179 -0.67 3.04 4.80
C ARG A 179 -0.38 4.23 3.90
N TRP A 180 -0.64 4.09 2.61
CA TRP A 180 -0.48 5.19 1.66
C TRP A 180 -1.38 6.39 2.00
N CYS A 181 -2.67 6.16 2.34
CA CYS A 181 -3.56 7.22 2.79
C CYS A 181 -3.07 7.90 4.07
N MET A 182 -2.50 7.11 5.00
CA MET A 182 -1.91 7.63 6.24
C MET A 182 -0.69 8.52 5.97
N ASP A 183 0.23 8.05 5.12
CA ASP A 183 1.45 8.78 4.78
C ASP A 183 1.12 10.10 4.06
N GLU A 184 0.15 10.10 3.13
CA GLU A 184 -0.37 11.29 2.47
C GLU A 184 -1.00 12.29 3.46
N ASP A 185 -1.76 11.80 4.44
CA ASP A 185 -2.37 12.64 5.45
C ASP A 185 -1.33 13.22 6.41
N ILE A 186 -0.35 12.42 6.84
CA ILE A 186 0.78 12.88 7.66
C ILE A 186 1.59 13.97 6.92
N ALA A 187 1.93 13.72 5.64
CA ALA A 187 2.70 14.65 4.84
C ALA A 187 1.97 15.99 4.66
N ARG A 188 0.66 15.95 4.40
CA ARG A 188 -0.19 17.14 4.26
C ARG A 188 -0.25 17.93 5.55
N ARG A 189 -0.47 17.28 6.69
CA ARG A 189 -0.48 17.93 8.01
C ARG A 189 0.88 18.54 8.35
N ALA A 190 1.97 17.84 8.07
CA ALA A 190 3.32 18.35 8.32
C ALA A 190 3.63 19.60 7.48
N ALA A 191 3.18 19.64 6.22
CA ALA A 191 3.35 20.82 5.37
C ALA A 191 2.61 22.03 5.93
N GLU A 192 1.40 21.86 6.44
CA GLU A 192 0.60 22.94 7.04
C GLU A 192 1.11 23.37 8.42
N SER A 193 1.63 22.44 9.24
CA SER A 193 2.12 22.73 10.59
C SER A 193 3.40 23.57 10.59
N SER A 194 4.22 23.49 9.54
CA SER A 194 5.52 24.20 9.47
C SER A 194 5.37 25.74 9.37
N GLU A 195 4.18 26.25 9.03
CA GLU A 195 3.92 27.68 8.81
C GLU A 195 3.23 28.38 9.99
N SER A 196 2.80 27.65 11.02
CA SER A 196 2.00 28.24 12.11
C SER A 196 2.80 28.40 13.41
N ALA A 197 2.96 29.65 13.86
CA ALA A 197 3.51 29.97 15.18
C ALA A 197 2.45 29.89 16.31
N ASP A 198 1.16 29.97 15.98
CA ASP A 198 0.03 29.98 16.92
C ASP A 198 -0.71 28.63 16.91
N ALA A 199 -0.77 28.01 18.09
CA ALA A 199 -1.36 26.68 18.26
C ALA A 199 -2.87 26.62 17.94
N ARG A 200 -3.63 27.72 18.23
CA ARG A 200 -5.06 27.76 17.89
C ARG A 200 -5.26 27.78 16.37
N THR A 201 -4.51 28.58 15.66
CA THR A 201 -4.54 28.64 14.20
C THR A 201 -4.16 27.30 13.59
N GLU A 202 -3.13 26.63 14.14
CA GLU A 202 -2.73 25.29 13.70
C GLU A 202 -3.86 24.26 13.90
N LEU A 203 -4.52 24.27 15.07
CA LEU A 203 -5.62 23.36 15.35
C LEU A 203 -6.79 23.55 14.36
N LEU A 204 -7.16 24.80 14.07
CA LEU A 204 -8.21 25.11 13.10
C LEU A 204 -7.83 24.68 11.67
N ARG A 205 -6.55 24.79 11.28
CA ARG A 205 -6.05 24.27 10.02
C ARG A 205 -6.13 22.73 9.96
N LEU A 206 -5.74 22.04 11.03
CA LEU A 206 -5.90 20.59 11.11
C LEU A 206 -7.37 20.16 10.97
N ILE A 207 -8.30 20.88 11.59
CA ILE A 207 -9.74 20.67 11.43
C ILE A 207 -10.16 20.87 9.96
N ALA A 208 -9.71 21.94 9.32
CA ALA A 208 -10.04 22.23 7.92
C ALA A 208 -9.53 21.13 6.98
N LEU A 209 -8.34 20.57 7.24
CA LEU A 209 -7.79 19.45 6.47
C LEU A 209 -8.64 18.17 6.59
N GLN A 210 -9.27 17.96 7.75
CA GLN A 210 -10.14 16.81 8.00
C GLN A 210 -11.58 17.03 7.52
N THR A 211 -11.95 18.24 7.13
CA THR A 211 -13.29 18.52 6.61
C THR A 211 -13.40 18.11 5.15
N PRO A 212 -14.32 17.21 4.74
CA PRO A 212 -14.39 16.62 3.40
C PRO A 212 -15.02 17.58 2.36
N ARG A 213 -14.36 18.69 2.07
CA ARG A 213 -14.81 19.72 1.10
C ARG A 213 -14.46 19.35 -0.33
N THR A 214 -13.30 18.73 -0.54
CA THR A 214 -12.82 18.36 -1.88
C THR A 214 -13.11 16.91 -2.23
N ALA A 215 -13.14 16.58 -3.52
CA ALA A 215 -13.30 15.21 -3.97
C ALA A 215 -12.17 14.28 -3.44
N GLN A 216 -10.95 14.81 -3.28
CA GLN A 216 -9.83 14.08 -2.71
C GLN A 216 -10.05 13.77 -1.23
N GLN A 217 -10.45 14.75 -0.43
CA GLN A 217 -10.78 14.55 0.99
C GLN A 217 -11.93 13.55 1.16
N ARG A 218 -12.99 13.66 0.33
CA ARG A 218 -14.09 12.69 0.36
C ARG A 218 -13.62 11.27 0.05
N ARG A 219 -12.78 11.07 -0.98
CA ARG A 219 -12.21 9.74 -1.29
C ARG A 219 -11.40 9.19 -0.13
N GLN A 220 -10.59 10.02 0.50
CA GLN A 220 -9.80 9.63 1.67
C GLN A 220 -10.69 9.15 2.82
N TRP A 221 -11.74 9.89 3.14
CA TRP A 221 -12.69 9.51 4.18
C TRP A 221 -13.44 8.22 3.87
N LEU A 222 -13.79 7.96 2.60
CA LEU A 222 -14.43 6.70 2.21
C LEU A 222 -13.50 5.49 2.47
N VAL A 223 -12.20 5.64 2.20
CA VAL A 223 -11.21 4.59 2.55
C VAL A 223 -11.11 4.40 4.08
N TRP A 224 -11.20 5.48 4.87
CA TRP A 224 -11.22 5.39 6.33
C TRP A 224 -12.46 4.64 6.86
N LEU A 225 -13.62 4.88 6.29
CA LEU A 225 -14.86 4.16 6.67
C LEU A 225 -14.73 2.66 6.41
N ASP A 226 -14.19 2.26 5.27
CA ASP A 226 -13.92 0.87 4.96
C ASP A 226 -12.87 0.27 5.91
N LEU A 227 -11.81 1.02 6.22
CA LEU A 227 -10.82 0.59 7.21
C LEU A 227 -11.44 0.32 8.58
N TRP A 228 -12.34 1.19 9.08
CA TRP A 228 -13.00 0.98 10.36
C TRP A 228 -13.86 -0.27 10.36
N ALA A 229 -14.59 -0.50 9.27
CA ALA A 229 -15.40 -1.71 9.11
C ALA A 229 -14.56 -2.99 9.15
N GLU A 230 -13.38 -2.99 8.51
CA GLU A 230 -12.44 -4.11 8.52
C GLU A 230 -11.71 -4.24 9.88
N ALA A 231 -11.27 -3.14 10.47
CA ALA A 231 -10.57 -3.12 11.76
C ALA A 231 -11.42 -3.73 12.88
N ALA A 232 -12.75 -3.59 12.80
CA ALA A 232 -13.67 -4.20 13.76
C ALA A 232 -13.76 -5.73 13.64
N ARG A 233 -13.28 -6.32 12.52
CA ARG A 233 -13.37 -7.76 12.21
C ARG A 233 -12.01 -8.45 12.09
N SER A 234 -10.95 -7.71 11.74
CA SER A 234 -9.59 -8.20 11.54
C SER A 234 -8.66 -7.68 12.62
N THR A 235 -7.99 -8.57 13.36
CA THR A 235 -7.01 -8.19 14.39
C THR A 235 -5.80 -7.47 13.77
N GLU A 236 -5.38 -7.82 12.57
CA GLU A 236 -4.24 -7.22 11.88
C GLU A 236 -4.55 -5.78 11.45
N ILE A 237 -5.66 -5.59 10.76
CA ILE A 237 -6.16 -4.26 10.39
C ILE A 237 -6.50 -3.43 11.63
N GLY A 238 -7.03 -4.05 12.68
CA GLY A 238 -7.29 -3.40 13.97
C GLY A 238 -6.03 -2.84 14.64
N ARG A 239 -4.90 -3.53 14.56
CA ARG A 239 -3.61 -3.00 15.06
C ARG A 239 -3.16 -1.79 14.23
N LEU A 240 -3.19 -1.88 12.92
CA LEU A 240 -2.86 -0.77 12.02
C LEU A 240 -3.71 0.47 12.32
N HIS A 241 -5.02 0.29 12.47
CA HIS A 241 -5.95 1.34 12.86
C HIS A 241 -5.56 1.94 14.23
N ALA A 242 -5.30 1.11 15.26
CA ALA A 242 -4.95 1.57 16.59
C ALA A 242 -3.64 2.39 16.59
N ASP A 243 -2.64 1.98 15.82
CA ASP A 243 -1.36 2.69 15.69
C ASP A 243 -1.55 4.07 15.05
N PHE A 244 -2.33 4.15 13.99
CA PHE A 244 -2.66 5.41 13.34
C PHE A 244 -3.42 6.36 14.28
N TYR A 245 -4.47 5.89 14.94
CA TYR A 245 -5.25 6.72 15.86
C TYR A 245 -4.44 7.19 17.06
N ARG A 246 -3.50 6.39 17.53
CA ARG A 246 -2.57 6.82 18.57
C ARG A 246 -1.71 7.98 18.09
N GLN A 247 -1.17 7.90 16.87
CA GLN A 247 -0.36 8.97 16.27
C GLN A 247 -1.19 10.23 16.00
N TRP A 248 -2.40 10.08 15.46
CA TRP A 248 -3.31 11.21 15.23
C TRP A 248 -3.66 11.95 16.52
N ARG A 249 -4.07 11.22 17.54
CA ARG A 249 -4.36 11.82 18.86
C ARG A 249 -3.15 12.47 19.50
N ALA A 250 -1.96 11.87 19.37
CA ALA A 250 -0.72 12.48 19.82
C ALA A 250 -0.45 13.83 19.12
N THR A 251 -0.66 13.91 17.81
CA THR A 251 -0.55 15.18 17.06
C THR A 251 -1.49 16.25 17.61
N LEU A 252 -2.76 15.92 17.81
CA LEU A 252 -3.74 16.88 18.41
C LEU A 252 -3.33 17.29 19.82
N ALA A 253 -2.96 16.32 20.66
CA ALA A 253 -2.55 16.58 22.04
C ALA A 253 -1.31 17.48 22.13
N ASP A 254 -0.35 17.34 21.21
CA ASP A 254 0.84 18.20 21.16
C ASP A 254 0.51 19.63 20.79
N VAL A 255 -0.42 19.86 19.84
CA VAL A 255 -0.93 21.20 19.54
C VAL A 255 -1.64 21.79 20.75
N LEU A 256 -2.48 21.01 21.44
CA LEU A 256 -3.20 21.45 22.64
C LEU A 256 -2.26 21.77 23.80
N ARG A 257 -1.20 21.00 24.03
CA ARG A 257 -0.16 21.27 25.03
C ARG A 257 0.56 22.59 24.75
N ARG A 258 0.94 22.82 23.48
CA ARG A 258 1.57 24.08 23.06
C ARG A 258 0.63 25.26 23.24
N GLY A 259 -0.63 25.15 22.84
CA GLY A 259 -1.62 26.20 22.99
C GLY A 259 -1.92 26.54 24.45
N ARG A 260 -1.94 25.53 25.33
CA ARG A 260 -2.03 25.78 26.80
C ARG A 260 -0.82 26.54 27.32
N ALA A 261 0.39 26.19 26.89
CA ALA A 261 1.62 26.88 27.26
C ALA A 261 1.68 28.33 26.71
N GLN A 262 1.04 28.59 25.57
CA GLN A 262 0.91 29.90 24.93
C GLN A 262 -0.24 30.75 25.54
N GLY A 263 -1.08 30.18 26.40
CA GLY A 263 -2.27 30.82 26.92
C GLY A 263 -3.44 30.91 25.93
N ALA A 264 -3.37 30.26 24.79
CA ALA A 264 -4.44 30.18 23.80
C ALA A 264 -5.56 29.22 24.21
N PHE A 265 -5.25 28.21 25.01
CA PHE A 265 -6.21 27.27 25.59
C PHE A 265 -6.24 27.35 27.10
N ARG A 266 -7.36 26.89 27.68
CA ARG A 266 -7.60 26.92 29.12
C ARG A 266 -6.48 26.23 29.91
N PRO A 267 -6.05 26.78 31.05
CA PRO A 267 -4.93 26.21 31.84
C PRO A 267 -5.28 24.86 32.47
N ASP A 268 -6.56 24.57 32.72
CA ASP A 268 -7.09 23.34 33.30
C ASP A 268 -7.39 22.26 32.24
N LEU A 269 -7.15 22.56 30.96
CA LEU A 269 -7.38 21.61 29.88
C LEU A 269 -6.50 20.35 30.03
N ASP A 270 -7.12 19.17 29.98
CA ASP A 270 -6.42 17.91 29.76
C ASP A 270 -6.24 17.70 28.25
N PRO A 271 -5.00 17.84 27.71
CA PRO A 271 -4.77 17.75 26.27
C PRO A 271 -5.07 16.38 25.67
N ASP A 272 -4.85 15.29 26.41
CA ASP A 272 -5.06 13.94 25.91
C ASP A 272 -6.55 13.60 25.86
N ALA A 273 -7.31 13.98 26.88
CA ALA A 273 -8.76 13.83 26.90
C ALA A 273 -9.44 14.72 25.83
N ALA A 274 -8.97 15.95 25.66
CA ALA A 274 -9.48 16.87 24.64
C ALA A 274 -9.17 16.37 23.22
N ALA A 275 -7.96 15.84 22.98
CA ALA A 275 -7.58 15.25 21.69
C ALA A 275 -8.47 14.05 21.34
N LEU A 276 -8.78 13.19 22.31
CA LEU A 276 -9.69 12.06 22.12
C LEU A 276 -11.09 12.53 21.72
N ARG A 277 -11.65 13.53 22.44
CA ARG A 277 -12.97 14.08 22.17
C ARG A 277 -13.03 14.73 20.77
N LEU A 278 -12.03 15.54 20.44
CA LEU A 278 -11.94 16.21 19.14
C LEU A 278 -11.82 15.21 18.00
N ALA A 279 -10.98 14.19 18.12
CA ALA A 279 -10.86 13.15 17.12
C ALA A 279 -12.19 12.43 16.90
N ALA A 280 -12.87 12.01 17.97
CA ALA A 280 -14.17 11.34 17.88
C ALA A 280 -15.25 12.24 17.26
N LEU A 281 -15.23 13.55 17.55
CA LEU A 281 -16.17 14.50 16.97
C LEU A 281 -15.90 14.70 15.46
N ILE A 282 -14.65 14.80 15.05
CA ILE A 282 -14.24 14.85 13.64
C ILE A 282 -14.75 13.62 12.89
N ASP A 283 -14.50 12.43 13.44
CA ASP A 283 -14.89 11.17 12.83
C ASP A 283 -16.41 11.03 12.66
N GLY A 284 -17.15 11.36 13.72
CA GLY A 284 -18.61 11.32 13.72
C GLY A 284 -19.23 12.28 12.71
N LEU A 285 -18.75 13.54 12.70
CA LEU A 285 -19.25 14.55 11.77
C LEU A 285 -18.87 14.26 10.32
N ALA A 286 -17.64 13.80 10.05
CA ALA A 286 -17.23 13.42 8.72
C ALA A 286 -18.07 12.25 8.19
N THR A 287 -18.37 11.26 9.02
CA THR A 287 -19.26 10.15 8.68
C THR A 287 -20.65 10.66 8.30
N GLN A 288 -21.20 11.61 9.07
CA GLN A 288 -22.49 12.21 8.75
C GLN A 288 -22.45 12.97 7.41
N VAL A 289 -21.40 13.75 7.15
CA VAL A 289 -21.23 14.47 5.87
C VAL A 289 -21.18 13.50 4.68
N LEU A 290 -20.52 12.35 4.85
CA LEU A 290 -20.39 11.36 3.77
C LEU A 290 -21.67 10.57 3.53
N ALA A 291 -22.40 10.23 4.59
CA ALA A 291 -23.62 9.45 4.55
C ALA A 291 -24.88 10.30 4.27
N SER A 292 -24.78 11.62 4.29
CA SER A 292 -25.93 12.52 4.18
C SER A 292 -26.48 12.59 2.77
N ALA A 293 -27.82 12.56 2.67
CA ALA A 293 -28.56 13.09 1.54
C ALA A 293 -28.33 14.61 1.37
N PRO A 294 -28.72 15.23 0.25
CA PRO A 294 -28.50 16.66 -0.01
C PRO A 294 -28.97 17.62 1.12
N GLU A 295 -29.92 17.20 1.96
CA GLU A 295 -30.46 17.98 3.07
C GLU A 295 -29.78 17.70 4.43
N GLY A 296 -28.75 16.87 4.47
CA GLY A 296 -28.08 16.44 5.70
C GLY A 296 -26.92 17.33 6.11
N THR A 297 -26.03 16.78 6.95
CA THR A 297 -24.84 17.50 7.45
C THR A 297 -23.91 17.89 6.30
N THR A 298 -23.63 19.18 6.18
CA THR A 298 -22.71 19.70 5.15
C THR A 298 -21.27 19.82 5.69
N PRO A 299 -20.24 19.88 4.82
CA PRO A 299 -18.87 20.16 5.25
C PRO A 299 -18.74 21.49 6.02
N ASP A 300 -19.53 22.51 5.65
CA ASP A 300 -19.50 23.80 6.34
C ASP A 300 -20.15 23.72 7.72
N ALA A 301 -21.24 22.97 7.87
CA ALA A 301 -21.83 22.70 9.18
C ALA A 301 -20.87 21.92 10.08
N MET A 302 -20.21 20.88 9.56
CA MET A 302 -19.15 20.17 10.29
C MET A 302 -18.06 21.11 10.76
N HIS A 303 -17.53 21.95 9.87
CA HIS A 303 -16.46 22.89 10.20
C HIS A 303 -16.91 23.90 11.26
N ALA A 304 -18.12 24.42 11.16
CA ALA A 304 -18.69 25.37 12.15
C ALA A 304 -18.83 24.72 13.54
N VAL A 305 -19.33 23.48 13.62
CA VAL A 305 -19.45 22.74 14.90
C VAL A 305 -18.07 22.49 15.51
N LEU A 306 -17.07 22.10 14.72
CA LEU A 306 -15.71 21.86 15.20
C LEU A 306 -15.03 23.17 15.66
N THR A 307 -15.27 24.28 14.96
CA THR A 307 -14.75 25.61 15.36
C THR A 307 -15.40 26.07 16.67
N ALA A 308 -16.72 25.92 16.79
CA ALA A 308 -17.44 26.24 18.04
C ALA A 308 -16.93 25.39 19.21
N PHE A 309 -16.68 24.09 19.00
CA PHE A 309 -16.06 23.22 20.01
C PHE A 309 -14.69 23.76 20.48
N VAL A 310 -13.86 24.25 19.56
CA VAL A 310 -12.56 24.85 19.91
C VAL A 310 -12.75 26.12 20.72
N ASP A 311 -13.68 27.01 20.31
CA ASP A 311 -13.90 28.29 20.94
C ASP A 311 -14.54 28.14 22.32
N ASP A 312 -15.56 27.30 22.46
CA ASP A 312 -16.35 27.19 23.69
C ASP A 312 -15.69 26.25 24.72
N GLU A 313 -15.04 25.17 24.27
CA GLU A 313 -14.55 24.11 25.15
C GLU A 313 -13.04 24.16 25.41
N LEU A 314 -12.25 24.71 24.48
CA LEU A 314 -10.79 24.66 24.57
C LEU A 314 -10.16 26.02 24.85
N THR A 315 -10.72 27.12 24.35
CA THR A 315 -10.12 28.47 24.46
C THR A 315 -10.25 29.00 25.86
N ALA A 316 -9.24 29.75 26.31
CA ALA A 316 -9.34 30.54 27.55
C ALA A 316 -10.33 31.69 27.36
N THR A 317 -11.26 31.84 28.29
CA THR A 317 -12.22 32.96 28.35
C THR A 317 -11.52 34.26 28.78
#